data_7ddefb4a1b84d4efb66937323dc3e620
#
_entry.id   7ddefb4a1b84d4efb66937323dc3e620
#
_cell.length_a   1.000
_cell.length_b   1.000
_cell.length_c   1.000
_cell.angle_alpha   90.00
_cell.angle_beta   90.00
_cell.angle_gamma   90.00
#
_symmetry.space_group_name_H-M   'P 1'
#
loop_
_entity.id
_entity.type
_entity.pdbx_description
1 polymer ?
#
loop_
_entity_poly.entity_id
_entity_poly.type
_entity_poly.pdbx_seq_one_letter_code
_entity_poly.pdbx_strand_id
1 'polypeptide(L)'
;MRAAFYKDLIANRTYIAVLALVLVAISVVGIYANQLIIFPFIFGVIGMLYFTATFARDAESKVNRTILAGPISRNELVNLNFLITLALGIVAFAVTGVLAYLMVEMPWKNTVLVASFAFAVTLLLTIIQLPLFYKFGPEKAKLFLVAVFIVVFAGSSFVGSNKQAIFEWVAKALTLPPLTNAGILLTVTIVLTAVSLWISRKIMAGKEF
;
A
#
# COMPACT_ATOMS: atom_id res chain seq x y z
N MET A 1 -18.29 9.40 8.10
CA MET A 1 -17.59 8.47 7.18
C MET A 1 -18.11 8.49 5.74
N ARG A 2 -19.42 8.24 5.46
CA ARG A 2 -19.94 8.21 4.07
C ARG A 2 -19.64 9.49 3.29
N ALA A 3 -19.90 10.67 3.85
CA ALA A 3 -19.66 11.96 3.19
C ALA A 3 -18.17 12.18 2.81
N ALA A 4 -17.23 11.81 3.70
CA ALA A 4 -15.81 11.91 3.42
C ALA A 4 -15.37 10.96 2.30
N PHE A 5 -15.90 9.72 2.30
CA PHE A 5 -15.64 8.76 1.23
C PHE A 5 -16.15 9.25 -0.13
N TYR A 6 -17.40 9.74 -0.20
CA TYR A 6 -17.96 10.31 -1.44
C TYR A 6 -17.17 11.52 -1.92
N LYS A 7 -16.74 12.40 -1.00
CA LYS A 7 -15.88 13.53 -1.32
C LYS A 7 -14.60 13.07 -2.02
N ASP A 8 -13.90 12.09 -1.43
CA ASP A 8 -12.63 11.60 -1.98
C ASP A 8 -12.83 10.91 -3.33
N LEU A 9 -13.91 10.15 -3.49
CA LEU A 9 -14.23 9.48 -4.75
C LEU A 9 -14.55 10.48 -5.87
N ILE A 10 -15.40 11.46 -5.59
CA ILE A 10 -15.80 12.48 -6.58
C ILE A 10 -14.63 13.41 -6.90
N ALA A 11 -13.92 13.90 -5.87
CA ALA A 11 -12.81 14.81 -6.05
C ALA A 11 -11.65 14.16 -6.82
N ASN A 12 -11.42 12.86 -6.66
CA ASN A 12 -10.34 12.13 -7.29
C ASN A 12 -10.78 11.28 -8.51
N ARG A 13 -12.04 11.41 -8.99
CA ARG A 13 -12.58 10.53 -10.04
C ARG A 13 -11.69 10.42 -11.29
N THR A 14 -11.19 11.54 -11.79
CA THR A 14 -10.31 11.58 -12.96
C THR A 14 -8.97 10.90 -12.67
N TYR A 15 -8.42 11.15 -11.50
CA TYR A 15 -7.17 10.56 -11.06
C TYR A 15 -7.29 9.04 -10.86
N ILE A 16 -8.39 8.59 -10.26
CA ILE A 16 -8.72 7.17 -10.11
C ILE A 16 -8.86 6.50 -11.47
N ALA A 17 -9.52 7.15 -12.43
CA ALA A 17 -9.65 6.62 -13.79
C ALA A 17 -8.29 6.49 -14.50
N VAL A 18 -7.41 7.47 -14.35
CA VAL A 18 -6.04 7.41 -14.89
C VAL A 18 -5.24 6.28 -14.22
N LEU A 19 -5.31 6.15 -12.90
CA LEU A 19 -4.64 5.05 -12.18
C LEU A 19 -5.17 3.67 -12.60
N ALA A 20 -6.48 3.54 -12.82
CA ALA A 20 -7.08 2.30 -13.32
C ALA A 20 -6.61 1.98 -14.74
N LEU A 21 -6.51 2.98 -15.62
CA LEU A 21 -6.00 2.80 -16.98
C LEU A 21 -4.52 2.38 -16.96
N VAL A 22 -3.70 3.02 -16.14
CA VAL A 22 -2.29 2.65 -15.93
C VAL A 22 -2.18 1.21 -15.41
N LEU A 23 -3.02 0.83 -14.45
CA LEU A 23 -3.07 -0.53 -13.92
C LEU A 23 -3.38 -1.54 -15.03
N VAL A 24 -4.38 -1.27 -15.86
CA VAL A 24 -4.74 -2.15 -16.98
C VAL A 24 -3.57 -2.25 -17.97
N ALA A 25 -2.97 -1.12 -18.36
CA ALA A 25 -1.86 -1.11 -19.32
C ALA A 25 -0.65 -1.93 -18.82
N ILE A 26 -0.24 -1.72 -17.56
CA ILE A 26 0.89 -2.46 -16.99
C ILE A 26 0.51 -3.93 -16.74
N SER A 27 -0.76 -4.22 -16.42
CA SER A 27 -1.23 -5.59 -16.28
C SER A 27 -1.10 -6.36 -17.60
N VAL A 28 -1.47 -5.74 -18.72
CA VAL A 28 -1.28 -6.33 -20.06
C VAL A 28 0.19 -6.63 -20.32
N VAL A 29 1.09 -5.68 -20.03
CA VAL A 29 2.55 -5.90 -20.19
C VAL A 29 3.05 -7.02 -19.28
N GLY A 30 2.63 -7.03 -18.01
CA GLY A 30 3.02 -8.07 -17.03
C GLY A 30 2.58 -9.47 -17.46
N ILE A 31 1.39 -9.57 -18.06
CA ILE A 31 0.84 -10.80 -18.62
C ILE A 31 1.69 -11.28 -19.82
N TYR A 32 1.95 -10.39 -20.79
CA TYR A 32 2.78 -10.72 -21.94
C TYR A 32 4.20 -11.11 -21.56
N ALA A 33 4.77 -10.45 -20.54
CA ALA A 33 6.12 -10.75 -20.05
C ALA A 33 6.17 -11.98 -19.12
N ASN A 34 5.04 -12.57 -18.78
CA ASN A 34 4.89 -13.69 -17.84
C ASN A 34 5.54 -13.42 -16.47
N GLN A 35 5.45 -12.16 -15.99
CA GLN A 35 6.09 -11.69 -14.76
C GLN A 35 5.05 -11.32 -13.70
N LEU A 36 4.57 -12.32 -12.97
CA LEU A 36 3.60 -12.11 -11.87
C LEU A 36 4.11 -11.23 -10.73
N ILE A 37 5.41 -11.17 -10.52
CA ILE A 37 6.02 -10.42 -9.41
C ILE A 37 5.85 -8.90 -9.56
N ILE A 38 5.51 -8.41 -10.74
CA ILE A 38 5.28 -7.00 -11.01
C ILE A 38 3.99 -6.51 -10.33
N PHE A 39 2.94 -7.35 -10.26
CA PHE A 39 1.63 -6.96 -9.76
C PHE A 39 1.62 -6.45 -8.31
N PRO A 40 2.28 -7.13 -7.34
CA PRO A 40 2.38 -6.62 -5.98
C PRO A 40 2.91 -5.19 -5.90
N PHE A 41 3.94 -4.88 -6.67
CA PHE A 41 4.56 -3.55 -6.68
C PHE A 41 3.67 -2.51 -7.35
N ILE A 42 2.97 -2.87 -8.44
CA ILE A 42 2.03 -1.96 -9.12
C ILE A 42 0.93 -1.51 -8.16
N PHE A 43 0.28 -2.45 -7.47
CA PHE A 43 -0.77 -2.13 -6.50
C PHE A 43 -0.24 -1.27 -5.35
N GLY A 44 0.97 -1.54 -4.87
CA GLY A 44 1.61 -0.73 -3.85
C GLY A 44 1.86 0.71 -4.31
N VAL A 45 2.40 0.88 -5.52
CA VAL A 45 2.64 2.20 -6.12
C VAL A 45 1.32 2.95 -6.37
N ILE A 46 0.27 2.27 -6.84
CA ILE A 46 -1.06 2.87 -7.02
C ILE A 46 -1.60 3.40 -5.69
N GLY A 47 -1.50 2.63 -4.62
CA GLY A 47 -1.89 3.06 -3.28
C GLY A 47 -1.12 4.32 -2.84
N MET A 48 0.20 4.31 -3.02
CA MET A 48 1.05 5.47 -2.71
C MET A 48 0.66 6.72 -3.51
N LEU A 49 0.43 6.58 -4.80
CA LEU A 49 0.04 7.69 -5.68
C LEU A 49 -1.34 8.23 -5.32
N TYR A 50 -2.31 7.35 -5.04
CA TYR A 50 -3.64 7.75 -4.62
C TYR A 50 -3.60 8.64 -3.36
N PHE A 51 -2.91 8.20 -2.31
CA PHE A 51 -2.82 9.00 -1.08
C PHE A 51 -2.00 10.27 -1.27
N THR A 52 -0.94 10.23 -2.09
CA THR A 52 -0.16 11.43 -2.42
C THR A 52 -1.05 12.50 -3.06
N ALA A 53 -1.88 12.13 -4.03
CA ALA A 53 -2.81 13.06 -4.70
C ALA A 53 -3.91 13.55 -3.75
N THR A 54 -4.49 12.66 -2.95
CA THR A 54 -5.56 13.01 -2.00
C THR A 54 -5.06 14.00 -0.95
N PHE A 55 -3.93 13.73 -0.32
CA PHE A 55 -3.37 14.62 0.70
C PHE A 55 -2.86 15.94 0.12
N ALA A 56 -2.30 15.96 -1.10
CA ALA A 56 -1.89 17.20 -1.76
C ALA A 56 -3.10 18.10 -2.02
N ARG A 57 -4.19 17.54 -2.56
CA ARG A 57 -5.43 18.27 -2.82
C ARG A 57 -6.09 18.78 -1.54
N ASP A 58 -6.11 17.97 -0.49
CA ASP A 58 -6.66 18.38 0.81
C ASP A 58 -5.86 19.52 1.45
N ALA A 59 -4.55 19.56 1.22
CA ALA A 59 -3.69 20.66 1.68
C ALA A 59 -3.95 21.97 0.90
N GLU A 60 -4.07 21.88 -0.43
CA GLU A 60 -4.34 23.05 -1.29
C GLU A 60 -5.71 23.68 -1.01
N SER A 61 -6.74 22.85 -0.89
CA SER A 61 -8.12 23.29 -0.71
C SER A 61 -8.50 23.62 0.73
N LYS A 62 -7.59 23.38 1.71
CA LYS A 62 -7.85 23.49 3.16
C LYS A 62 -9.10 22.73 3.63
N VAL A 63 -9.50 21.72 2.86
CA VAL A 63 -10.73 20.95 3.08
C VAL A 63 -10.76 20.28 4.46
N ASN A 64 -9.59 19.89 4.98
CA ASN A 64 -9.52 19.30 6.32
C ASN A 64 -10.04 20.23 7.42
N ARG A 65 -9.82 21.54 7.31
CA ARG A 65 -10.42 22.52 8.24
C ARG A 65 -11.94 22.54 8.17
N THR A 66 -12.48 22.50 6.96
CA THR A 66 -13.93 22.53 6.74
C THR A 66 -14.61 21.23 7.19
N ILE A 67 -13.98 20.08 6.92
CA ILE A 67 -14.51 18.77 7.32
C ILE A 67 -14.45 18.60 8.85
N LEU A 68 -13.38 19.04 9.49
CA LEU A 68 -13.23 18.95 10.96
C LEU A 68 -14.04 20.01 11.71
N ALA A 69 -14.48 21.08 11.05
CA ALA A 69 -15.52 21.97 11.58
C ALA A 69 -16.93 21.36 11.53
N GLY A 70 -17.10 20.25 10.77
CA GLY A 70 -18.34 19.49 10.65
C GLY A 70 -18.40 18.30 11.63
N PRO A 71 -19.37 17.40 11.45
CA PRO A 71 -19.63 16.27 12.36
C PRO A 71 -18.64 15.11 12.21
N ILE A 72 -17.53 15.26 11.47
CA ILE A 72 -16.56 14.20 11.25
C ILE A 72 -15.40 14.33 12.22
N SER A 73 -15.17 13.30 13.04
CA SER A 73 -14.06 13.27 13.97
C SER A 73 -12.71 13.01 13.28
N ARG A 74 -11.61 13.45 13.91
CA ARG A 74 -10.24 13.21 13.44
C ARG A 74 -9.95 11.71 13.28
N ASN A 75 -10.42 10.90 14.21
CA ASN A 75 -10.26 9.45 14.17
C ASN A 75 -11.03 8.80 13.02
N GLU A 76 -12.21 9.33 12.68
CA GLU A 76 -12.97 8.83 11.53
C GLU A 76 -12.26 9.09 10.21
N LEU A 77 -11.59 10.23 10.07
CA LEU A 77 -10.80 10.52 8.87
C LEU A 77 -9.61 9.56 8.73
N VAL A 78 -8.89 9.32 9.84
CA VAL A 78 -7.79 8.35 9.85
C VAL A 78 -8.31 6.95 9.52
N ASN A 79 -9.40 6.52 10.16
CA ASN A 79 -9.98 5.19 9.91
C ASN A 79 -10.41 5.00 8.46
N LEU A 80 -10.97 6.04 7.83
CA LEU A 80 -11.38 6.00 6.43
C LEU A 80 -10.18 5.69 5.52
N ASN A 81 -9.05 6.39 5.71
CA ASN A 81 -7.86 6.17 4.90
C ASN A 81 -7.28 4.76 5.07
N PHE A 82 -7.29 4.23 6.30
CA PHE A 82 -6.88 2.84 6.54
C PHE A 82 -7.86 1.82 5.96
N LEU A 83 -9.15 2.11 5.95
CA LEU A 83 -10.16 1.26 5.32
C LEU A 83 -9.99 1.24 3.80
N ILE A 84 -9.68 2.38 3.17
CA ILE A 84 -9.33 2.46 1.74
C ILE A 84 -8.06 1.65 1.46
N THR A 85 -7.04 1.75 2.32
CA THR A 85 -5.81 0.95 2.20
C THR A 85 -6.11 -0.55 2.24
N LEU A 86 -6.94 -0.99 3.19
CA LEU A 86 -7.36 -2.40 3.28
C LEU A 86 -8.13 -2.85 2.04
N ALA A 87 -9.04 -2.01 1.53
CA ALA A 87 -9.79 -2.30 0.31
C ALA A 87 -8.85 -2.47 -0.90
N LEU A 88 -7.86 -1.57 -1.06
CA LEU A 88 -6.83 -1.70 -2.10
C LEU A 88 -6.02 -2.99 -1.95
N GLY A 89 -5.64 -3.37 -0.73
CA GLY A 89 -4.96 -4.63 -0.45
C GLY A 89 -5.79 -5.85 -0.82
N ILE A 90 -7.08 -5.85 -0.50
CA ILE A 90 -8.00 -6.93 -0.87
C ILE A 90 -8.12 -7.05 -2.39
N VAL A 91 -8.22 -5.92 -3.11
CA VAL A 91 -8.24 -5.91 -4.57
C VAL A 91 -6.92 -6.45 -5.12
N ALA A 92 -5.78 -6.04 -4.57
CA ALA A 92 -4.47 -6.56 -4.97
C ALA A 92 -4.37 -8.08 -4.76
N PHE A 93 -4.83 -8.58 -3.62
CA PHE A 93 -4.90 -10.02 -3.31
C PHE A 93 -5.76 -10.76 -4.35
N ALA A 94 -6.98 -10.29 -4.59
CA ALA A 94 -7.93 -10.95 -5.48
C ALA A 94 -7.42 -10.97 -6.94
N VAL A 95 -6.98 -9.81 -7.45
CA VAL A 95 -6.51 -9.71 -8.85
C VAL A 95 -5.25 -10.54 -9.06
N THR A 96 -4.26 -10.42 -8.16
CA THR A 96 -3.02 -11.21 -8.28
C THR A 96 -3.29 -12.70 -8.14
N GLY A 97 -4.19 -13.11 -7.23
CA GLY A 97 -4.58 -14.50 -7.05
C GLY A 97 -5.27 -15.08 -8.29
N VAL A 98 -6.23 -14.34 -8.87
CA VAL A 98 -6.92 -14.75 -10.11
C VAL A 98 -5.91 -14.88 -11.26
N LEU A 99 -5.02 -13.92 -11.45
CA LEU A 99 -4.02 -13.96 -12.51
C LEU A 99 -3.01 -15.12 -12.32
N ALA A 100 -2.55 -15.36 -11.09
CA ALA A 100 -1.65 -16.47 -10.78
C ALA A 100 -2.30 -17.84 -11.05
N TYR A 101 -3.57 -17.98 -10.70
CA TYR A 101 -4.32 -19.22 -10.90
C TYR A 101 -4.65 -19.47 -12.39
N LEU A 102 -5.18 -18.47 -13.10
CA LEU A 102 -5.67 -18.62 -14.46
C LEU A 102 -4.58 -18.59 -15.54
N MET A 103 -3.51 -17.78 -15.33
CA MET A 103 -2.52 -17.54 -16.37
C MET A 103 -1.26 -18.38 -16.23
N VAL A 104 -0.87 -18.73 -14.99
CA VAL A 104 0.35 -19.50 -14.71
C VAL A 104 0.02 -20.92 -14.26
N GLU A 105 -1.28 -21.26 -14.18
CA GLU A 105 -1.75 -22.56 -13.72
C GLU A 105 -1.09 -23.01 -12.40
N MET A 106 -0.83 -22.02 -11.54
CA MET A 106 -0.07 -22.20 -10.31
C MET A 106 -0.89 -23.02 -9.31
N PRO A 107 -0.27 -23.97 -8.60
CA PRO A 107 -0.95 -24.71 -7.54
C PRO A 107 -1.59 -23.76 -6.53
N TRP A 108 -2.81 -24.00 -6.10
CA TRP A 108 -3.60 -23.10 -5.26
C TRP A 108 -2.88 -22.60 -4.01
N LYS A 109 -2.02 -23.44 -3.38
CA LYS A 109 -1.20 -23.07 -2.21
C LYS A 109 -0.19 -21.97 -2.53
N ASN A 110 0.44 -22.03 -3.68
CA ASN A 110 1.39 -21.02 -4.16
C ASN A 110 0.65 -19.76 -4.62
N THR A 111 -0.51 -19.92 -5.24
CA THR A 111 -1.40 -18.81 -5.60
C THR A 111 -1.76 -17.96 -4.38
N VAL A 112 -2.15 -18.61 -3.27
CA VAL A 112 -2.46 -17.91 -2.01
C VAL A 112 -1.22 -17.18 -1.46
N LEU A 113 -0.03 -17.77 -1.54
CA LEU A 113 1.21 -17.11 -1.10
C LEU A 113 1.51 -15.85 -1.93
N VAL A 114 1.44 -15.94 -3.26
CA VAL A 114 1.68 -14.80 -4.16
C VAL A 114 0.65 -13.70 -3.96
N ALA A 115 -0.62 -14.07 -3.82
CA ALA A 115 -1.70 -13.13 -3.50
C ALA A 115 -1.49 -12.44 -2.15
N SER A 116 -1.07 -13.20 -1.12
CA SER A 116 -0.74 -12.66 0.21
C SER A 116 0.45 -11.69 0.15
N PHE A 117 1.42 -11.96 -0.72
CA PHE A 117 2.54 -11.05 -0.97
C PHE A 117 2.08 -9.75 -1.61
N ALA A 118 1.16 -9.80 -2.58
CA ALA A 118 0.57 -8.60 -3.18
C ALA A 118 -0.19 -7.75 -2.16
N PHE A 119 -0.99 -8.40 -1.30
CA PHE A 119 -1.67 -7.74 -0.19
C PHE A 119 -0.65 -7.04 0.74
N ALA A 120 0.38 -7.77 1.17
CA ALA A 120 1.38 -7.27 2.10
C ALA A 120 2.14 -6.07 1.52
N VAL A 121 2.66 -6.15 0.30
CA VAL A 121 3.39 -5.05 -0.35
C VAL A 121 2.51 -3.81 -0.48
N THR A 122 1.26 -3.98 -0.91
CA THR A 122 0.30 -2.87 -1.06
C THR A 122 0.05 -2.17 0.28
N LEU A 123 -0.20 -2.93 1.34
CA LEU A 123 -0.41 -2.35 2.66
C LEU A 123 0.86 -1.71 3.22
N LEU A 124 1.99 -2.42 3.21
CA LEU A 124 3.23 -1.95 3.82
C LEU A 124 3.69 -0.61 3.24
N LEU A 125 3.66 -0.44 1.92
CA LEU A 125 4.01 0.82 1.29
C LEU A 125 3.08 1.96 1.74
N THR A 126 1.79 1.69 1.84
CA THR A 126 0.78 2.70 2.18
C THR A 126 0.77 3.04 3.67
N ILE A 127 0.89 2.04 4.57
CA ILE A 127 0.87 2.27 6.02
C ILE A 127 2.10 3.00 6.55
N ILE A 128 3.23 2.95 5.82
CA ILE A 128 4.40 3.78 6.13
C ILE A 128 4.14 5.22 5.72
N GLN A 129 3.49 5.44 4.60
CA GLN A 129 3.21 6.75 4.04
C GLN A 129 2.19 7.56 4.87
N LEU A 130 1.13 6.93 5.34
CA LEU A 130 0.02 7.60 6.03
C LEU A 130 0.45 8.38 7.30
N PRO A 131 1.20 7.80 8.27
CA PRO A 131 1.67 8.56 9.42
C PRO A 131 2.56 9.75 9.05
N LEU A 132 3.37 9.60 7.97
CA LEU A 132 4.22 10.68 7.48
C LEU A 132 3.40 11.85 6.94
N PHE A 133 2.34 11.55 6.17
CA PHE A 133 1.43 12.58 5.69
C PHE A 133 0.69 13.28 6.82
N TYR A 134 0.24 12.53 7.82
CA TYR A 134 -0.39 13.14 8.99
C TYR A 134 0.58 14.01 9.78
N LYS A 135 1.85 13.62 9.94
CA LYS A 135 2.84 14.35 10.74
C LYS A 135 3.40 15.57 10.01
N PHE A 136 3.88 15.38 8.79
CA PHE A 136 4.69 16.36 8.07
C PHE A 136 3.94 17.10 6.95
N GLY A 137 2.74 16.63 6.60
CA GLY A 137 2.01 17.10 5.41
C GLY A 137 2.55 16.49 4.11
N PRO A 138 1.84 16.71 2.98
CA PRO A 138 2.15 16.02 1.73
C PRO A 138 3.51 16.40 1.12
N GLU A 139 3.92 17.66 1.20
CA GLU A 139 5.18 18.12 0.58
C GLU A 139 6.42 17.53 1.25
N LYS A 140 6.50 17.68 2.59
CA LYS A 140 7.65 17.15 3.36
C LYS A 140 7.66 15.62 3.39
N ALA A 141 6.48 14.99 3.42
CA ALA A 141 6.38 13.53 3.36
C ALA A 141 6.87 12.96 2.03
N LYS A 142 6.66 13.64 0.90
CA LYS A 142 7.24 13.23 -0.40
C LYS A 142 8.78 13.21 -0.35
N LEU A 143 9.40 14.23 0.21
CA LEU A 143 10.86 14.27 0.36
C LEU A 143 11.37 13.13 1.24
N PHE A 144 10.65 12.82 2.33
CA PHE A 144 11.00 11.70 3.20
C PHE A 144 10.88 10.35 2.48
N LEU A 145 9.83 10.17 1.67
CA LEU A 145 9.67 8.96 0.86
C LEU A 145 10.82 8.81 -0.16
N VAL A 146 11.20 9.90 -0.82
CA VAL A 146 12.37 9.91 -1.73
C VAL A 146 13.64 9.50 -0.98
N ALA A 147 13.86 10.02 0.23
CA ALA A 147 15.01 9.63 1.05
C ALA A 147 14.97 8.13 1.41
N VAL A 148 13.80 7.59 1.77
CA VAL A 148 13.63 6.16 2.03
C VAL A 148 13.95 5.35 0.78
N PHE A 149 13.48 5.75 -0.41
CA PHE A 149 13.82 5.07 -1.65
C PHE A 149 15.34 5.09 -1.92
N ILE A 150 16.00 6.23 -1.72
CA ILE A 150 17.46 6.33 -1.87
C ILE A 150 18.18 5.35 -0.93
N VAL A 151 17.77 5.29 0.34
CA VAL A 151 18.34 4.36 1.33
C VAL A 151 18.12 2.91 0.92
N VAL A 152 16.93 2.57 0.43
CA VAL A 152 16.61 1.21 -0.07
C VAL A 152 17.47 0.88 -1.29
N PHE A 153 17.62 1.79 -2.25
CA PHE A 153 18.49 1.59 -3.42
C PHE A 153 19.97 1.50 -3.04
N ALA A 154 20.46 2.35 -2.14
CA ALA A 154 21.82 2.23 -1.63
C ALA A 154 22.03 0.91 -0.87
N GLY A 155 21.03 0.51 -0.07
CA GLY A 155 21.02 -0.79 0.63
C GLY A 155 21.01 -1.97 -0.33
N SER A 156 20.45 -1.86 -1.51
CA SER A 156 20.44 -2.94 -2.51
C SER A 156 21.86 -3.33 -2.98
N SER A 157 22.79 -2.37 -3.00
CA SER A 157 24.20 -2.63 -3.28
C SER A 157 24.84 -3.47 -2.16
N PHE A 158 24.47 -3.19 -0.90
CA PHE A 158 24.92 -3.99 0.26
C PHE A 158 24.32 -5.41 0.24
N VAL A 159 23.06 -5.55 -0.17
CA VAL A 159 22.40 -6.84 -0.43
C VAL A 159 23.14 -7.59 -1.53
N GLY A 160 23.61 -6.89 -2.57
CA GLY A 160 24.41 -7.46 -3.66
C GLY A 160 25.72 -8.09 -3.21
N SER A 161 26.38 -7.50 -2.21
CA SER A 161 27.63 -8.04 -1.65
C SER A 161 27.43 -9.22 -0.68
N ASN A 162 26.23 -9.35 -0.09
CA ASN A 162 25.88 -10.41 0.86
C ASN A 162 24.84 -11.40 0.30
N LYS A 163 24.82 -11.61 -1.01
CA LYS A 163 23.83 -12.44 -1.69
C LYS A 163 23.65 -13.81 -1.05
N GLN A 164 24.74 -14.52 -0.73
CA GLN A 164 24.67 -15.88 -0.19
C GLN A 164 23.91 -15.92 1.15
N ALA A 165 24.26 -15.06 2.11
CA ALA A 165 23.60 -15.01 3.41
C ALA A 165 22.10 -14.70 3.28
N ILE A 166 21.75 -13.77 2.40
CA ILE A 166 20.34 -13.41 2.17
C ILE A 166 19.59 -14.56 1.47
N PHE A 167 20.21 -15.20 0.47
CA PHE A 167 19.62 -16.36 -0.19
C PHE A 167 19.40 -17.53 0.78
N GLU A 168 20.33 -17.80 1.70
CA GLU A 168 20.16 -18.83 2.73
C GLU A 168 19.01 -18.50 3.68
N TRP A 169 18.86 -17.24 4.10
CA TRP A 169 17.74 -16.80 4.93
C TRP A 169 16.38 -16.92 4.21
N VAL A 170 16.32 -16.49 2.95
CA VAL A 170 15.12 -16.61 2.12
C VAL A 170 14.80 -18.07 1.83
N ALA A 171 15.81 -18.88 1.48
CA ALA A 171 15.64 -20.31 1.27
C ALA A 171 15.10 -21.01 2.51
N LYS A 172 15.63 -20.68 3.70
CA LYS A 172 15.16 -21.22 4.97
C LYS A 172 13.72 -20.81 5.28
N ALA A 173 13.33 -19.56 4.99
CA ALA A 173 11.95 -19.11 5.09
C ALA A 173 11.04 -19.87 4.11
N LEU A 174 11.50 -20.13 2.89
CA LEU A 174 10.75 -20.87 1.86
C LEU A 174 10.67 -22.39 2.10
N THR A 175 11.41 -22.95 3.10
CA THR A 175 11.23 -24.34 3.50
C THR A 175 9.90 -24.63 4.19
N LEU A 176 9.24 -23.59 4.72
CA LEU A 176 7.91 -23.71 5.31
C LEU A 176 6.85 -23.93 4.21
N PRO A 177 5.75 -24.65 4.52
CA PRO A 177 4.65 -24.79 3.59
C PRO A 177 4.14 -23.42 3.10
N PRO A 178 3.78 -23.28 1.81
CA PRO A 178 3.33 -21.99 1.25
C PRO A 178 2.19 -21.31 2.03
N LEU A 179 1.26 -22.11 2.56
CA LEU A 179 0.15 -21.60 3.39
C LEU A 179 0.62 -21.04 4.74
N THR A 180 1.64 -21.66 5.35
CA THR A 180 2.22 -21.15 6.59
C THR A 180 2.90 -19.82 6.36
N ASN A 181 3.69 -19.70 5.28
CA ASN A 181 4.31 -18.43 4.87
C ASN A 181 3.27 -17.35 4.58
N ALA A 182 2.20 -17.69 3.86
CA ALA A 182 1.09 -16.78 3.60
C ALA A 182 0.44 -16.29 4.91
N GLY A 183 0.18 -17.20 5.85
CA GLY A 183 -0.39 -16.89 7.16
C GLY A 183 0.51 -15.97 7.99
N ILE A 184 1.80 -16.23 8.05
CA ILE A 184 2.79 -15.38 8.74
C ILE A 184 2.80 -13.99 8.12
N LEU A 185 2.88 -13.91 6.79
CA LEU A 185 2.94 -12.66 6.05
C LEU A 185 1.69 -11.80 6.29
N LEU A 186 0.50 -12.40 6.21
CA LEU A 186 -0.77 -11.71 6.48
C LEU A 186 -0.85 -11.23 7.94
N THR A 187 -0.47 -12.08 8.90
CA THR A 187 -0.50 -11.74 10.32
C THR A 187 0.42 -10.56 10.64
N VAL A 188 1.68 -10.62 10.17
CA VAL A 188 2.64 -9.53 10.36
C VAL A 188 2.13 -8.24 9.73
N THR A 189 1.59 -8.31 8.51
CA THR A 189 1.07 -7.14 7.81
C THR A 189 -0.11 -6.52 8.56
N ILE A 190 -1.04 -7.33 9.08
CA ILE A 190 -2.19 -6.84 9.86
C ILE A 190 -1.72 -6.18 11.16
N VAL A 191 -0.77 -6.78 11.88
CA VAL A 191 -0.19 -6.21 13.10
C VAL A 191 0.47 -4.86 12.81
N LEU A 192 1.29 -4.77 11.77
CA LEU A 192 1.94 -3.51 11.37
C LEU A 192 0.90 -2.45 10.95
N THR A 193 -0.17 -2.86 10.28
CA THR A 193 -1.28 -1.96 9.93
C THR A 193 -1.97 -1.42 11.18
N ALA A 194 -2.22 -2.25 12.18
CA ALA A 194 -2.82 -1.83 13.44
C ALA A 194 -1.91 -0.86 14.22
N VAL A 195 -0.61 -1.13 14.25
CA VAL A 195 0.39 -0.23 14.86
C VAL A 195 0.41 1.12 14.13
N SER A 196 0.47 1.12 12.81
CA SER A 196 0.45 2.35 11.99
C SER A 196 -0.84 3.14 12.19
N LEU A 197 -1.99 2.48 12.28
CA LEU A 197 -3.28 3.11 12.59
C LEU A 197 -3.23 3.79 13.95
N TRP A 198 -2.72 3.11 14.97
CA TRP A 198 -2.59 3.67 16.32
C TRP A 198 -1.68 4.90 16.34
N ILE A 199 -0.52 4.85 15.68
CA ILE A 199 0.41 5.97 15.54
C ILE A 199 -0.27 7.14 14.81
N SER A 200 -0.96 6.88 13.70
CA SER A 200 -1.67 7.89 12.92
C SER A 200 -2.75 8.61 13.72
N ARG A 201 -3.53 7.86 14.51
CA ARG A 201 -4.53 8.44 15.41
C ARG A 201 -3.89 9.34 16.48
N LYS A 202 -2.78 8.90 17.09
CA LYS A 202 -2.05 9.68 18.10
C LYS A 202 -1.49 10.98 17.51
N ILE A 203 -0.92 10.93 16.29
CA ILE A 203 -0.43 12.11 15.58
C ILE A 203 -1.59 13.08 15.32
N MET A 204 -2.71 12.58 14.82
CA MET A 204 -3.85 13.41 14.43
C MET A 204 -4.56 14.02 15.64
N ALA A 205 -4.58 13.34 16.80
CA ALA A 205 -5.15 13.85 18.04
C ALA A 205 -4.39 15.07 18.58
N GLY A 206 -3.05 15.10 18.43
CA GLY A 206 -2.20 16.20 18.88
C GLY A 206 -2.03 17.34 17.88
N LYS A 207 -2.70 17.31 16.72
CA LYS A 207 -2.54 18.34 15.68
C LYS A 207 -3.55 19.47 15.89
N GLU A 208 -3.06 20.70 15.99
CA GLU A 208 -3.88 21.92 15.94
C GLU A 208 -4.04 22.35 14.46
N PHE A 209 -5.26 22.75 14.06
CA PHE A 209 -5.64 23.15 12.70
C PHE A 209 -6.00 24.64 12.64
#